data_11489e0822cc5e4ae5a16918c5fc772c
#
_entry.id   11489e0822cc5e4ae5a16918c5fc772c
#
_cell.length_a   1.000
_cell.length_b   1.000
_cell.length_c   1.000
_cell.angle_alpha   90.00
_cell.angle_beta   90.00
_cell.angle_gamma   90.00
#
_symmetry.space_group_name_H-M   'P 1'
#
loop_
_entity.id
_entity.type
_entity.pdbx_description
1 polymer ?
#
loop_
_entity_poly.entity_id
_entity_poly.type
_entity_poly.pdbx_seq_one_letter_code
_entity_poly.pdbx_strand_id
1 'polypeptide(L)'
;MQEKELRFITEHYQTPCFIFDLEAVKERVKKMREIVGGAYHLCYSIKANPFLIPTMAEITDKLEVCSPGELSICKALHVEPTKILYSGVNKTEVDVTDAMEYGVIHYTAESLLHMDIVNTIAGKYQKKVEILPRLNARSQFGMSKEDLFSIYANEEKYPNVIVKGIHYFAGTQRKKNDKQIKELDMLLELIKEIQTTFNRKVEQIEYGPGLSVPLFEGDDFSDTLKPLENIHEKLKELSEVVDLTIEMGRFYSTECGIESAHFNC
;
A
#
# COMPACT_ATOMS: atom_id res chain seq x y z
N MET A 1 23.74 -10.45 3.67
CA MET A 1 24.43 -11.51 2.88
C MET A 1 25.92 -11.51 3.19
N GLN A 2 26.54 -12.69 3.38
CA GLN A 2 27.98 -12.81 3.65
C GLN A 2 28.78 -12.83 2.33
N GLU A 3 30.05 -12.37 2.37
CA GLU A 3 30.93 -12.34 1.17
C GLU A 3 31.08 -13.71 0.49
N LYS A 4 31.11 -14.79 1.30
CA LYS A 4 31.19 -16.17 0.79
C LYS A 4 29.96 -16.57 -0.03
N GLU A 5 28.77 -16.14 0.40
CA GLU A 5 27.51 -16.41 -0.31
C GLU A 5 27.45 -15.62 -1.62
N LEU A 6 27.86 -14.36 -1.59
CA LEU A 6 27.93 -13.51 -2.78
C LEU A 6 28.89 -14.10 -3.82
N ARG A 7 30.08 -14.54 -3.40
CA ARG A 7 31.05 -15.19 -4.26
C ARG A 7 30.48 -16.46 -4.90
N PHE A 8 29.83 -17.31 -4.09
CA PHE A 8 29.18 -18.53 -4.60
C PHE A 8 28.14 -18.20 -5.68
N ILE A 9 27.29 -17.18 -5.46
CA ILE A 9 26.24 -16.78 -6.39
C ILE A 9 26.90 -16.29 -7.71
N THR A 10 27.89 -15.42 -7.64
CA THR A 10 28.56 -14.87 -8.82
C THR A 10 29.36 -15.89 -9.63
N GLU A 11 29.80 -16.98 -9.00
CA GLU A 11 30.49 -18.10 -9.67
C GLU A 11 29.53 -19.11 -10.33
N HIS A 12 28.27 -19.21 -9.85
CA HIS A 12 27.34 -20.25 -10.28
C HIS A 12 26.13 -19.75 -11.08
N TYR A 13 25.88 -18.46 -11.07
CA TYR A 13 24.74 -17.86 -11.79
C TYR A 13 25.23 -16.90 -12.87
N GLN A 14 24.46 -16.80 -13.95
CA GLN A 14 24.76 -15.88 -15.03
C GLN A 14 24.58 -14.42 -14.58
N THR A 15 25.49 -13.55 -14.99
CA THR A 15 25.41 -12.10 -14.78
C THR A 15 25.04 -11.40 -16.09
N PRO A 16 24.39 -10.22 -16.06
CA PRO A 16 23.96 -9.52 -14.83
C PRO A 16 22.78 -10.21 -14.14
N CYS A 17 22.73 -10.15 -12.82
CA CYS A 17 21.62 -10.66 -12.03
C CYS A 17 21.34 -9.79 -10.80
N PHE A 18 20.06 -9.78 -10.36
CA PHE A 18 19.66 -9.17 -9.10
C PHE A 18 19.56 -10.25 -8.03
N ILE A 19 20.10 -9.97 -6.87
CA ILE A 19 20.15 -10.88 -5.74
C ILE A 19 19.40 -10.21 -4.58
N PHE A 20 18.40 -10.88 -4.00
CA PHE A 20 17.67 -10.41 -2.83
C PHE A 20 17.94 -11.30 -1.62
N ASP A 21 18.37 -10.67 -0.53
CA ASP A 21 18.53 -11.32 0.77
C ASP A 21 17.20 -11.29 1.52
N LEU A 22 16.45 -12.41 1.44
CA LEU A 22 15.11 -12.50 2.03
C LEU A 22 15.15 -12.48 3.57
N GLU A 23 16.22 -12.95 4.20
CA GLU A 23 16.35 -12.85 5.66
C GLU A 23 16.58 -11.40 6.09
N ALA A 24 17.33 -10.61 5.30
CA ALA A 24 17.46 -9.18 5.55
C ALA A 24 16.11 -8.45 5.40
N VAL A 25 15.28 -8.83 4.42
CA VAL A 25 13.90 -8.31 4.28
C VAL A 25 13.06 -8.62 5.52
N LYS A 26 13.05 -9.87 5.98
CA LYS A 26 12.31 -10.30 7.18
C LYS A 26 12.76 -9.55 8.43
N GLU A 27 14.07 -9.44 8.63
CA GLU A 27 14.63 -8.73 9.80
C GLU A 27 14.27 -7.24 9.76
N ARG A 28 14.28 -6.62 8.58
CA ARG A 28 13.86 -5.22 8.41
C ARG A 28 12.39 -5.04 8.78
N VAL A 29 11.49 -5.90 8.26
CA VAL A 29 10.07 -5.85 8.60
C VAL A 29 9.84 -6.08 10.09
N LYS A 30 10.60 -6.98 10.72
CA LYS A 30 10.56 -7.20 12.17
C LYS A 30 10.90 -5.91 12.94
N LYS A 31 11.97 -5.21 12.57
CA LYS A 31 12.33 -3.91 13.18
C LYS A 31 11.23 -2.85 12.96
N MET A 32 10.63 -2.82 11.77
CA MET A 32 9.49 -1.94 11.52
C MET A 32 8.30 -2.27 12.45
N ARG A 33 7.98 -3.55 12.66
CA ARG A 33 6.95 -3.97 13.60
C ARG A 33 7.27 -3.62 15.05
N GLU A 34 8.54 -3.62 15.43
CA GLU A 34 8.99 -3.16 16.76
C GLU A 34 8.71 -1.66 16.94
N ILE A 35 8.97 -0.83 15.91
CA ILE A 35 8.61 0.60 15.91
C ILE A 35 7.08 0.77 16.00
N VAL A 36 6.34 0.04 15.15
CA VAL A 36 4.87 0.12 15.07
C VAL A 36 4.19 -0.32 16.37
N GLY A 37 4.76 -1.28 17.09
CA GLY A 37 4.23 -1.75 18.37
C GLY A 37 2.80 -2.30 18.32
N GLY A 38 2.32 -2.72 17.15
CA GLY A 38 0.94 -3.18 16.95
C GLY A 38 -0.10 -2.07 16.82
N ALA A 39 0.31 -0.79 16.74
CA ALA A 39 -0.62 0.33 16.66
C ALA A 39 -1.35 0.42 15.30
N TYR A 40 -0.73 -0.05 14.21
CA TYR A 40 -1.31 -0.03 12.87
C TYR A 40 -0.75 -1.16 12.00
N HIS A 41 -1.44 -1.41 10.88
CA HIS A 41 -1.11 -2.49 9.96
C HIS A 41 -0.07 -2.08 8.91
N LEU A 42 0.64 -3.08 8.37
CA LEU A 42 1.63 -2.92 7.32
C LEU A 42 1.11 -3.50 6.00
N CYS A 43 1.07 -2.69 4.94
CA CYS A 43 0.70 -3.10 3.59
C CYS A 43 1.90 -2.98 2.65
N TYR A 44 2.18 -4.03 1.86
CA TYR A 44 3.24 -4.02 0.87
C TYR A 44 2.70 -3.70 -0.52
N SER A 45 3.18 -2.60 -1.12
CA SER A 45 2.89 -2.24 -2.51
C SER A 45 3.75 -3.07 -3.46
N ILE A 46 3.16 -4.11 -4.06
CA ILE A 46 3.88 -5.11 -4.86
C ILE A 46 4.52 -4.54 -6.12
N LYS A 47 4.03 -3.40 -6.63
CA LYS A 47 4.64 -2.64 -7.74
C LYS A 47 6.10 -2.28 -7.52
N ALA A 48 6.56 -2.23 -6.27
CA ALA A 48 7.96 -1.95 -5.94
C ALA A 48 8.89 -3.11 -6.32
N ASN A 49 8.48 -4.33 -6.07
CA ASN A 49 9.18 -5.55 -6.49
C ASN A 49 8.28 -6.79 -6.35
N PRO A 50 7.70 -7.29 -7.44
CA PRO A 50 6.81 -8.44 -7.40
C PRO A 50 7.50 -9.77 -7.04
N PHE A 51 8.83 -9.88 -7.18
CA PHE A 51 9.56 -11.09 -6.76
C PHE A 51 9.54 -11.31 -5.24
N LEU A 52 9.26 -10.27 -4.45
CA LEU A 52 9.16 -10.38 -3.00
C LEU A 52 7.77 -10.80 -2.51
N ILE A 53 6.77 -10.95 -3.38
CA ILE A 53 5.38 -11.28 -3.00
C ILE A 53 5.29 -12.48 -2.05
N PRO A 54 5.93 -13.65 -2.32
CA PRO A 54 5.81 -14.80 -1.42
C PRO A 54 6.23 -14.48 0.02
N THR A 55 7.39 -13.84 0.18
CA THR A 55 7.90 -13.45 1.49
C THR A 55 7.04 -12.36 2.13
N MET A 56 6.66 -11.32 1.37
CA MET A 56 5.89 -10.20 1.90
C MET A 56 4.46 -10.61 2.30
N ALA A 57 3.84 -11.54 1.57
CA ALA A 57 2.54 -12.10 1.93
C ALA A 57 2.52 -12.82 3.29
N GLU A 58 3.68 -13.36 3.72
CA GLU A 58 3.82 -14.00 5.03
C GLU A 58 4.03 -12.99 6.17
N ILE A 59 4.79 -11.91 5.91
CA ILE A 59 5.29 -11.01 6.96
C ILE A 59 4.58 -9.66 7.04
N THR A 60 3.72 -9.31 6.06
CA THR A 60 2.85 -8.13 6.10
C THR A 60 1.38 -8.50 6.26
N ASP A 61 0.57 -7.52 6.63
CA ASP A 61 -0.85 -7.74 6.88
C ASP A 61 -1.65 -7.74 5.58
N LYS A 62 -1.26 -6.88 4.61
CA LYS A 62 -1.91 -6.73 3.30
C LYS A 62 -0.89 -6.57 2.17
N LEU A 63 -1.36 -6.79 0.95
CA LEU A 63 -0.64 -6.50 -0.29
C LEU A 63 -1.47 -5.53 -1.13
N GLU A 64 -0.91 -4.39 -1.53
CA GLU A 64 -1.52 -3.48 -2.50
C GLU A 64 -1.19 -3.94 -3.91
N VAL A 65 -2.25 -4.18 -4.70
CA VAL A 65 -2.22 -4.66 -6.09
C VAL A 65 -2.81 -3.59 -7.00
N CYS A 66 -2.01 -3.03 -7.91
CA CYS A 66 -2.37 -1.85 -8.68
C CYS A 66 -2.72 -2.13 -10.15
N SER A 67 -2.65 -3.37 -10.61
CA SER A 67 -2.89 -3.71 -12.00
C SER A 67 -3.37 -5.15 -12.19
N PRO A 68 -4.03 -5.47 -13.33
CA PRO A 68 -4.40 -6.84 -13.68
C PRO A 68 -3.19 -7.79 -13.76
N GLY A 69 -2.04 -7.28 -14.26
CA GLY A 69 -0.80 -8.06 -14.31
C GLY A 69 -0.29 -8.45 -12.92
N GLU A 70 -0.31 -7.51 -11.99
CA GLU A 70 0.04 -7.78 -10.59
C GLU A 70 -0.94 -8.76 -9.93
N LEU A 71 -2.24 -8.64 -10.20
CA LEU A 71 -3.24 -9.60 -9.74
C LEU A 71 -2.97 -11.01 -10.31
N SER A 72 -2.61 -11.11 -11.59
CA SER A 72 -2.27 -12.40 -12.22
C SER A 72 -1.07 -13.07 -11.55
N ILE A 73 -0.06 -12.28 -11.14
CA ILE A 73 1.07 -12.80 -10.36
C ILE A 73 0.61 -13.32 -8.99
N CYS A 74 -0.23 -12.55 -8.28
CA CYS A 74 -0.79 -12.98 -7.00
C CYS A 74 -1.59 -14.27 -7.12
N LYS A 75 -2.40 -14.41 -8.18
CA LYS A 75 -3.18 -15.63 -8.48
C LYS A 75 -2.25 -16.82 -8.73
N ALA A 76 -1.20 -16.65 -9.53
CA ALA A 76 -0.22 -17.70 -9.83
C ALA A 76 0.57 -18.14 -8.57
N LEU A 77 0.78 -17.24 -7.63
CA LEU A 77 1.45 -17.50 -6.35
C LEU A 77 0.47 -17.92 -5.24
N HIS A 78 -0.82 -18.10 -5.55
CA HIS A 78 -1.87 -18.48 -4.59
C HIS A 78 -1.95 -17.57 -3.35
N VAL A 79 -1.74 -16.26 -3.54
CA VAL A 79 -1.89 -15.27 -2.47
C VAL A 79 -3.33 -15.27 -1.98
N GLU A 80 -3.52 -15.33 -0.66
CA GLU A 80 -4.85 -15.26 -0.06
C GLU A 80 -5.59 -13.98 -0.47
N PRO A 81 -6.75 -14.07 -1.16
CA PRO A 81 -7.43 -12.89 -1.72
C PRO A 81 -7.89 -11.87 -0.67
N THR A 82 -8.12 -12.30 0.58
CA THR A 82 -8.47 -11.42 1.70
C THR A 82 -7.31 -10.53 2.16
N LYS A 83 -6.07 -10.86 1.79
CA LYS A 83 -4.90 -10.00 2.02
C LYS A 83 -4.72 -8.94 0.93
N ILE A 84 -5.45 -9.03 -0.18
CA ILE A 84 -5.27 -8.14 -1.32
C ILE A 84 -6.14 -6.89 -1.15
N LEU A 85 -5.52 -5.71 -1.18
CA LEU A 85 -6.17 -4.44 -1.47
C LEU A 85 -6.04 -4.17 -2.98
N TYR A 86 -7.13 -4.34 -3.74
CA TYR A 86 -7.11 -4.07 -5.18
C TYR A 86 -7.23 -2.58 -5.44
N SER A 87 -6.10 -1.98 -5.68
CA SER A 87 -5.89 -0.56 -5.90
C SER A 87 -5.76 -0.27 -7.42
N GLY A 88 -5.05 0.77 -7.77
CA GLY A 88 -4.78 1.11 -9.18
C GLY A 88 -5.68 2.20 -9.72
N VAL A 89 -5.08 2.98 -10.63
CA VAL A 89 -5.67 4.24 -11.14
C VAL A 89 -6.57 4.03 -12.35
N ASN A 90 -6.53 2.86 -12.96
CA ASN A 90 -7.36 2.50 -14.10
C ASN A 90 -8.01 1.14 -13.84
N LYS A 91 -9.26 1.15 -13.37
CA LYS A 91 -10.07 -0.04 -13.14
C LYS A 91 -11.16 -0.13 -14.20
N THR A 92 -11.15 -1.20 -14.98
CA THR A 92 -12.25 -1.53 -15.91
C THR A 92 -13.20 -2.54 -15.27
N GLU A 93 -14.37 -2.75 -15.88
CA GLU A 93 -15.29 -3.82 -15.46
C GLU A 93 -14.62 -5.19 -15.50
N VAL A 94 -13.76 -5.44 -16.51
CA VAL A 94 -13.05 -6.71 -16.66
C VAL A 94 -12.08 -6.92 -15.49
N ASP A 95 -11.32 -5.89 -15.11
CA ASP A 95 -10.34 -5.97 -14.03
C ASP A 95 -11.01 -6.22 -12.68
N VAL A 96 -12.11 -5.52 -12.41
CA VAL A 96 -12.89 -5.70 -11.17
C VAL A 96 -13.56 -7.07 -11.14
N THR A 97 -14.06 -7.55 -12.30
CA THR A 97 -14.63 -8.89 -12.42
C THR A 97 -13.60 -9.95 -12.08
N ASP A 98 -12.41 -9.88 -12.68
CA ASP A 98 -11.33 -10.84 -12.43
C ASP A 98 -10.87 -10.85 -10.95
N ALA A 99 -10.79 -9.68 -10.32
CA ALA A 99 -10.49 -9.57 -8.89
C ALA A 99 -11.61 -10.17 -8.02
N MET A 100 -12.88 -9.91 -8.36
CA MET A 100 -14.06 -10.41 -7.65
C MET A 100 -14.17 -11.94 -7.75
N GLU A 101 -13.88 -12.52 -8.93
CA GLU A 101 -13.85 -13.97 -9.17
C GLU A 101 -12.74 -14.64 -8.36
N TYR A 102 -11.58 -14.01 -8.25
CA TYR A 102 -10.51 -14.51 -7.41
C TYR A 102 -10.86 -14.50 -5.91
N GLY A 103 -11.81 -13.67 -5.50
CA GLY A 103 -12.26 -13.57 -4.11
C GLY A 103 -11.77 -12.33 -3.37
N VAL A 104 -11.21 -11.33 -4.08
CA VAL A 104 -10.83 -10.05 -3.48
C VAL A 104 -12.07 -9.34 -2.95
N ILE A 105 -11.95 -8.81 -1.74
CA ILE A 105 -13.04 -8.10 -1.05
C ILE A 105 -12.69 -6.65 -0.68
N HIS A 106 -11.44 -6.24 -0.80
CA HIS A 106 -10.96 -4.90 -0.46
C HIS A 106 -10.54 -4.14 -1.73
N TYR A 107 -11.13 -2.98 -1.95
CA TYR A 107 -10.92 -2.16 -3.14
C TYR A 107 -10.61 -0.71 -2.78
N THR A 108 -9.88 0.00 -3.64
CA THR A 108 -9.87 1.46 -3.65
C THR A 108 -10.71 2.00 -4.82
N ALA A 109 -11.17 3.25 -4.74
CA ALA A 109 -11.81 3.95 -5.85
C ALA A 109 -11.15 5.30 -6.10
N GLU A 110 -10.68 5.53 -7.33
CA GLU A 110 -10.04 6.78 -7.75
C GLU A 110 -11.06 7.85 -8.20
N SER A 111 -12.32 7.45 -8.41
CA SER A 111 -13.40 8.30 -8.96
C SER A 111 -14.77 7.70 -8.65
N LEU A 112 -15.82 8.49 -8.86
CA LEU A 112 -17.21 8.01 -8.79
C LEU A 112 -17.48 6.89 -9.81
N LEU A 113 -16.85 6.93 -10.99
CA LEU A 113 -16.94 5.83 -11.97
C LEU A 113 -16.42 4.51 -11.40
N HIS A 114 -15.32 4.53 -10.66
CA HIS A 114 -14.81 3.32 -10.01
C HIS A 114 -15.76 2.81 -8.91
N MET A 115 -16.42 3.71 -8.17
CA MET A 115 -17.49 3.35 -7.24
C MET A 115 -18.61 2.60 -7.93
N ASP A 116 -19.09 3.14 -9.07
CA ASP A 116 -20.17 2.54 -9.88
C ASP A 116 -19.78 1.17 -10.44
N ILE A 117 -18.55 1.03 -10.96
CA ILE A 117 -18.03 -0.25 -11.49
C ILE A 117 -17.99 -1.30 -10.39
N VAL A 118 -17.35 -1.01 -9.26
CA VAL A 118 -17.22 -1.98 -8.15
C VAL A 118 -18.59 -2.36 -7.61
N ASN A 119 -19.49 -1.38 -7.38
CA ASN A 119 -20.84 -1.64 -6.91
C ASN A 119 -21.65 -2.51 -7.89
N THR A 120 -21.56 -2.23 -9.20
CA THR A 120 -22.27 -2.99 -10.23
C THR A 120 -21.79 -4.43 -10.30
N ILE A 121 -20.47 -4.64 -10.33
CA ILE A 121 -19.89 -5.98 -10.38
C ILE A 121 -20.19 -6.75 -9.10
N ALA A 122 -20.03 -6.14 -7.92
CA ALA A 122 -20.39 -6.77 -6.65
C ALA A 122 -21.86 -7.23 -6.62
N GLY A 123 -22.78 -6.42 -7.17
CA GLY A 123 -24.18 -6.79 -7.31
C GLY A 123 -24.40 -7.99 -8.24
N LYS A 124 -23.71 -8.06 -9.40
CA LYS A 124 -23.76 -9.22 -10.30
C LYS A 124 -23.33 -10.52 -9.60
N TYR A 125 -22.35 -10.45 -8.71
CA TYR A 125 -21.85 -11.61 -7.93
C TYR A 125 -22.56 -11.81 -6.59
N GLN A 126 -23.58 -11.00 -6.27
CA GLN A 126 -24.32 -11.04 -5.01
C GLN A 126 -23.40 -10.95 -3.78
N LYS A 127 -22.35 -10.15 -3.89
CA LYS A 127 -21.37 -9.92 -2.84
C LYS A 127 -21.49 -8.51 -2.29
N LYS A 128 -21.08 -8.32 -1.03
CA LYS A 128 -20.73 -7.02 -0.48
C LYS A 128 -19.21 -6.93 -0.31
N VAL A 129 -18.62 -5.86 -0.80
CA VAL A 129 -17.16 -5.63 -0.74
C VAL A 129 -16.86 -4.32 -0.06
N GLU A 130 -15.68 -4.22 0.51
CA GLU A 130 -15.19 -3.02 1.18
C GLU A 130 -14.48 -2.10 0.20
N ILE A 131 -14.70 -0.79 0.33
CA ILE A 131 -14.10 0.18 -0.56
C ILE A 131 -13.54 1.38 0.22
N LEU A 132 -12.37 1.85 -0.23
CA LEU A 132 -11.69 3.04 0.25
C LEU A 132 -11.60 4.06 -0.91
N PRO A 133 -12.51 5.04 -1.00
CA PRO A 133 -12.36 6.16 -1.93
C PRO A 133 -11.03 6.87 -1.69
N ARG A 134 -10.28 7.11 -2.77
CA ARG A 134 -8.99 7.81 -2.69
C ARG A 134 -9.18 9.31 -2.79
N LEU A 135 -8.79 10.02 -1.75
CA LEU A 135 -8.75 11.48 -1.75
C LEU A 135 -7.56 11.98 -2.60
N ASN A 136 -7.79 12.97 -3.44
CA ASN A 136 -6.76 13.62 -4.24
C ASN A 136 -5.73 14.35 -3.37
N ALA A 137 -4.45 14.09 -3.63
CA ALA A 137 -3.31 14.72 -2.96
C ALA A 137 -2.62 15.77 -3.86
N ARG A 138 -3.38 16.57 -4.60
CA ARG A 138 -2.91 17.57 -5.57
C ARG A 138 -2.11 16.95 -6.72
N SER A 139 -2.57 15.80 -7.19
CA SER A 139 -2.02 15.06 -8.33
C SER A 139 -3.14 14.76 -9.34
N GLN A 140 -2.82 14.04 -10.42
CA GLN A 140 -3.83 13.53 -11.36
C GLN A 140 -4.66 12.35 -10.80
N PHE A 141 -4.37 11.86 -9.62
CA PHE A 141 -4.98 10.67 -9.03
C PHE A 141 -5.88 11.02 -7.86
N GLY A 142 -6.90 10.19 -7.67
CA GLY A 142 -7.88 10.36 -6.60
C GLY A 142 -8.97 11.37 -6.94
N MET A 143 -10.03 11.36 -6.18
CA MET A 143 -11.21 12.21 -6.34
C MET A 143 -11.11 13.49 -5.49
N SER A 144 -11.89 14.49 -5.85
CA SER A 144 -12.02 15.73 -5.09
C SER A 144 -12.64 15.47 -3.71
N LYS A 145 -12.50 16.44 -2.79
CA LYS A 145 -13.19 16.38 -1.49
C LYS A 145 -14.71 16.40 -1.67
N GLU A 146 -15.20 17.14 -2.66
CA GLU A 146 -16.61 17.23 -3.03
C GLU A 146 -17.16 15.87 -3.49
N ASP A 147 -16.43 15.15 -4.34
CA ASP A 147 -16.80 13.80 -4.77
C ASP A 147 -16.77 12.81 -3.61
N LEU A 148 -15.72 12.86 -2.77
CA LEU A 148 -15.64 12.06 -1.55
C LEU A 148 -16.85 12.32 -0.65
N PHE A 149 -17.22 13.56 -0.42
CA PHE A 149 -18.36 13.94 0.41
C PHE A 149 -19.69 13.49 -0.21
N SER A 150 -19.80 13.53 -1.55
CA SER A 150 -20.98 13.03 -2.23
C SER A 150 -21.22 11.54 -2.02
N ILE A 151 -20.15 10.75 -1.84
CA ILE A 151 -20.24 9.32 -1.52
C ILE A 151 -20.82 9.14 -0.11
N TYR A 152 -20.28 9.83 0.91
CA TYR A 152 -20.77 9.74 2.28
C TYR A 152 -22.19 10.28 2.45
N ALA A 153 -22.58 11.27 1.65
CA ALA A 153 -23.93 11.83 1.64
C ALA A 153 -24.97 10.89 0.99
N ASN A 154 -24.56 9.96 0.13
CA ASN A 154 -25.44 9.14 -0.70
C ASN A 154 -24.99 7.68 -0.75
N GLU A 155 -24.56 7.10 0.37
CA GLU A 155 -24.10 5.70 0.43
C GLU A 155 -25.16 4.69 -0.08
N GLU A 156 -26.43 5.01 0.04
CA GLU A 156 -27.53 4.20 -0.47
C GLU A 156 -27.51 3.96 -1.99
N LYS A 157 -26.78 4.78 -2.75
CA LYS A 157 -26.54 4.57 -4.18
C LYS A 157 -25.64 3.36 -4.45
N TYR A 158 -24.90 2.91 -3.45
CA TYR A 158 -23.90 1.86 -3.56
C TYR A 158 -24.26 0.65 -2.68
N PRO A 159 -25.41 -0.03 -2.89
CA PRO A 159 -25.92 -1.06 -1.97
C PRO A 159 -25.02 -2.29 -1.86
N ASN A 160 -24.10 -2.52 -2.80
CA ASN A 160 -23.22 -3.69 -2.83
C ASN A 160 -21.80 -3.41 -2.35
N VAL A 161 -21.50 -2.17 -1.93
CA VAL A 161 -20.22 -1.81 -1.33
C VAL A 161 -20.42 -1.26 0.09
N ILE A 162 -19.39 -1.38 0.89
CA ILE A 162 -19.29 -0.80 2.22
C ILE A 162 -18.17 0.23 2.18
N VAL A 163 -18.49 1.50 2.32
CA VAL A 163 -17.48 2.57 2.39
C VAL A 163 -16.82 2.51 3.77
N LYS A 164 -15.66 1.86 3.85
CA LYS A 164 -14.93 1.64 5.10
C LYS A 164 -14.17 2.87 5.57
N GLY A 165 -13.73 3.69 4.64
CA GLY A 165 -12.88 4.82 5.00
C GLY A 165 -12.27 5.50 3.80
N ILE A 166 -11.00 5.86 3.90
CA ILE A 166 -10.32 6.70 2.90
C ILE A 166 -8.94 6.11 2.58
N HIS A 167 -8.58 6.11 1.31
CA HIS A 167 -7.21 5.91 0.84
C HIS A 167 -6.57 7.27 0.56
N TYR A 168 -5.31 7.46 1.00
CA TYR A 168 -4.55 8.68 0.76
C TYR A 168 -3.08 8.40 0.49
N PHE A 169 -2.60 8.82 -0.67
CA PHE A 169 -1.20 8.70 -1.08
C PHE A 169 -0.74 9.95 -1.84
N ALA A 170 0.27 10.65 -1.32
CA ALA A 170 0.75 11.93 -1.85
C ALA A 170 2.10 11.87 -2.58
N GLY A 171 2.62 10.69 -2.88
CA GLY A 171 3.88 10.50 -3.61
C GLY A 171 4.93 9.69 -2.86
N THR A 172 6.05 9.45 -3.52
CA THR A 172 7.16 8.61 -3.03
C THR A 172 8.43 9.41 -2.79
N GLN A 173 9.44 8.82 -2.11
CA GLN A 173 10.77 9.41 -1.85
C GLN A 173 10.72 10.79 -1.19
N ARG A 174 9.88 10.94 -0.21
CA ARG A 174 9.62 12.21 0.49
C ARG A 174 10.58 12.34 1.67
N LYS A 175 11.64 13.16 1.49
CA LYS A 175 12.75 13.32 2.44
C LYS A 175 12.39 14.11 3.71
N LYS A 176 11.35 14.98 3.67
CA LYS A 176 10.96 15.84 4.80
C LYS A 176 9.66 15.35 5.40
N ASN A 177 9.70 14.92 6.67
CA ASN A 177 8.54 14.36 7.37
C ASN A 177 7.49 15.42 7.77
N ASP A 178 7.78 16.71 7.74
CA ASP A 178 6.81 17.77 8.04
C ASP A 178 5.54 17.71 7.17
N LYS A 179 5.68 17.23 5.91
CA LYS A 179 4.54 17.09 5.01
C LYS A 179 3.64 15.93 5.43
N GLN A 180 4.23 14.80 5.81
CA GLN A 180 3.47 13.65 6.31
C GLN A 180 2.73 14.00 7.60
N ILE A 181 3.36 14.71 8.53
CA ILE A 181 2.72 15.15 9.77
C ILE A 181 1.49 16.03 9.47
N LYS A 182 1.61 17.01 8.58
CA LYS A 182 0.49 17.86 8.16
C LYS A 182 -0.63 17.10 7.46
N GLU A 183 -0.30 16.06 6.71
CA GLU A 183 -1.29 15.19 6.07
C GLU A 183 -2.05 14.36 7.10
N LEU A 184 -1.36 13.83 8.10
CA LEU A 184 -1.98 13.10 9.20
C LEU A 184 -2.91 14.01 10.02
N ASP A 185 -2.52 15.28 10.29
CA ASP A 185 -3.40 16.28 10.89
C ASP A 185 -4.64 16.53 10.02
N MET A 186 -4.43 16.74 8.72
CA MET A 186 -5.54 16.95 7.76
C MET A 186 -6.49 15.76 7.71
N LEU A 187 -5.97 14.52 7.76
CA LEU A 187 -6.81 13.32 7.79
C LEU A 187 -7.63 13.22 9.09
N LEU A 188 -7.06 13.56 10.26
CA LEU A 188 -7.79 13.63 11.52
C LEU A 188 -8.93 14.68 11.47
N GLU A 189 -8.69 15.84 10.88
CA GLU A 189 -9.71 16.86 10.68
C GLU A 189 -10.80 16.38 9.72
N LEU A 190 -10.42 15.75 8.61
CA LEU A 190 -11.35 15.22 7.61
C LEU A 190 -12.27 14.15 8.21
N ILE A 191 -11.74 13.24 9.03
CA ILE A 191 -12.53 12.23 9.74
C ILE A 191 -13.62 12.91 10.60
N LYS A 192 -13.24 13.92 11.38
CA LYS A 192 -14.18 14.69 12.22
C LYS A 192 -15.23 15.40 11.38
N GLU A 193 -14.84 15.99 10.25
CA GLU A 193 -15.74 16.70 9.35
C GLU A 193 -16.77 15.75 8.74
N ILE A 194 -16.35 14.56 8.25
CA ILE A 194 -17.27 13.54 7.73
C ILE A 194 -18.24 13.09 8.82
N GLN A 195 -17.76 12.80 10.00
CA GLN A 195 -18.60 12.37 11.11
C GLN A 195 -19.64 13.42 11.52
N THR A 196 -19.25 14.69 11.58
CA THR A 196 -20.15 15.78 11.99
C THR A 196 -21.14 16.16 10.91
N THR A 197 -20.74 16.09 9.63
CA THR A 197 -21.57 16.49 8.49
C THR A 197 -22.59 15.43 8.09
N PHE A 198 -22.18 14.18 8.07
CA PHE A 198 -22.98 13.09 7.52
C PHE A 198 -23.44 12.07 8.57
N ASN A 199 -22.99 12.23 9.83
CA ASN A 199 -23.19 11.22 10.89
C ASN A 199 -22.70 9.83 10.47
N ARG A 200 -21.57 9.79 9.75
CA ARG A 200 -20.91 8.57 9.23
C ARG A 200 -19.55 8.40 9.87
N LYS A 201 -19.22 7.15 10.20
CA LYS A 201 -17.92 6.80 10.75
C LYS A 201 -16.94 6.48 9.62
N VAL A 202 -15.76 7.08 9.64
CA VAL A 202 -14.60 6.59 8.90
C VAL A 202 -13.96 5.50 9.74
N GLU A 203 -14.06 4.26 9.32
CA GLU A 203 -13.57 3.12 10.10
C GLU A 203 -12.10 2.83 9.80
N GLN A 204 -11.64 3.07 8.57
CA GLN A 204 -10.31 2.70 8.10
C GLN A 204 -9.64 3.85 7.35
N ILE A 205 -8.32 3.98 7.51
CA ILE A 205 -7.46 4.77 6.64
C ILE A 205 -6.36 3.86 6.08
N GLU A 206 -6.23 3.86 4.75
CA GLU A 206 -5.04 3.35 4.06
C GLU A 206 -4.17 4.54 3.69
N TYR A 207 -3.00 4.67 4.31
CA TYR A 207 -2.11 5.82 4.15
C TYR A 207 -0.77 5.41 3.55
N GLY A 208 -0.41 6.00 2.41
CA GLY A 208 0.90 5.87 1.80
C GLY A 208 1.82 7.05 2.16
N PRO A 209 2.67 6.95 3.19
CA PRO A 209 3.54 8.04 3.64
C PRO A 209 4.61 8.41 2.64
N GLY A 210 4.94 7.50 1.72
CA GLY A 210 5.97 7.71 0.70
C GLY A 210 7.35 7.98 1.27
N LEU A 211 7.72 7.31 2.36
CA LEU A 211 8.98 7.48 3.06
C LEU A 211 10.17 7.32 2.11
N SER A 212 11.14 8.20 2.24
CA SER A 212 12.36 8.15 1.45
C SER A 212 13.31 7.07 1.94
N VAL A 213 14.04 6.52 1.00
CA VAL A 213 15.16 5.62 1.25
C VAL A 213 16.39 6.09 0.48
N PRO A 214 17.60 5.81 0.95
CA PRO A 214 18.81 6.01 0.18
C PRO A 214 18.81 5.10 -1.06
N LEU A 215 19.34 5.57 -2.19
CA LEU A 215 19.31 4.86 -3.47
C LEU A 215 20.68 4.76 -4.14
N PHE A 216 21.58 5.70 -3.86
CA PHE A 216 22.85 5.83 -4.59
C PHE A 216 24.03 5.80 -3.64
N GLU A 217 25.18 5.42 -4.18
CA GLU A 217 26.45 5.59 -3.48
C GLU A 217 26.63 7.05 -3.06
N GLY A 218 26.94 7.27 -1.77
CA GLY A 218 27.03 8.60 -1.17
C GLY A 218 25.76 9.09 -0.47
N ASP A 219 24.62 8.41 -0.62
CA ASP A 219 23.47 8.63 0.27
C ASP A 219 23.78 8.10 1.68
N ASP A 220 23.07 8.62 2.68
CA ASP A 220 23.22 8.18 4.07
C ASP A 220 22.41 6.90 4.36
N PHE A 221 23.11 5.80 4.63
CA PHE A 221 22.56 4.50 5.00
C PHE A 221 22.64 4.21 6.49
N SER A 222 23.06 5.17 7.32
CA SER A 222 23.30 4.93 8.76
C SER A 222 22.04 4.57 9.54
N ASP A 223 20.89 5.14 9.16
CA ASP A 223 19.60 4.89 9.80
C ASP A 223 18.43 4.99 8.80
N THR A 224 18.23 3.92 8.08
CA THR A 224 17.21 3.84 7.03
C THR A 224 15.78 3.65 7.56
N LEU A 225 15.59 3.45 8.87
CA LEU A 225 14.29 3.38 9.54
C LEU A 225 13.85 4.72 10.14
N LYS A 226 14.77 5.66 10.30
CA LYS A 226 14.50 6.99 10.87
C LYS A 226 13.29 7.73 10.28
N PRO A 227 13.02 7.67 8.95
CA PRO A 227 11.82 8.29 8.40
C PRO A 227 10.50 7.76 9.00
N LEU A 228 10.42 6.46 9.33
CA LEU A 228 9.26 5.88 9.99
C LEU A 228 9.16 6.31 11.46
N GLU A 229 10.27 6.26 12.19
CA GLU A 229 10.32 6.72 13.58
C GLU A 229 9.85 8.17 13.72
N ASN A 230 10.28 9.04 12.82
CA ASN A 230 9.95 10.47 12.85
C ASN A 230 8.44 10.77 12.74
N ILE A 231 7.66 9.88 12.16
CA ILE A 231 6.20 10.08 12.00
C ILE A 231 5.38 9.10 12.86
N HIS A 232 6.03 8.19 13.57
CA HIS A 232 5.37 7.12 14.33
C HIS A 232 4.33 7.63 15.32
N GLU A 233 4.69 8.62 16.16
CA GLU A 233 3.76 9.15 17.16
C GLU A 233 2.49 9.74 16.51
N LYS A 234 2.63 10.36 15.33
CA LYS A 234 1.48 10.91 14.61
C LYS A 234 0.64 9.83 13.94
N LEU A 235 1.28 8.77 13.43
CA LEU A 235 0.57 7.59 12.94
C LEU A 235 -0.20 6.89 14.06
N LYS A 236 0.40 6.80 15.25
CA LYS A 236 -0.23 6.22 16.43
C LYS A 236 -1.45 7.05 16.86
N GLU A 237 -1.36 8.38 16.90
CA GLU A 237 -2.51 9.26 17.18
C GLU A 237 -3.67 9.00 16.20
N LEU A 238 -3.39 8.84 14.89
CA LEU A 238 -4.43 8.51 13.91
C LEU A 238 -5.00 7.11 14.15
N SER A 239 -4.17 6.13 14.53
CA SER A 239 -4.60 4.75 14.79
C SER A 239 -5.49 4.60 16.03
N GLU A 240 -5.48 5.56 16.95
CA GLU A 240 -6.40 5.58 18.09
C GLU A 240 -7.84 5.95 17.67
N VAL A 241 -8.00 6.52 16.47
CA VAL A 241 -9.31 6.99 15.95
C VAL A 241 -9.87 6.03 14.90
N VAL A 242 -9.01 5.42 14.08
CA VAL A 242 -9.39 4.54 12.95
C VAL A 242 -8.48 3.31 12.89
N ASP A 243 -8.94 2.27 12.20
CA ASP A 243 -8.08 1.18 11.76
C ASP A 243 -7.11 1.71 10.68
N LEU A 244 -5.85 1.89 11.05
CA LEU A 244 -4.84 2.46 10.19
C LEU A 244 -4.00 1.37 9.55
N THR A 245 -3.84 1.45 8.23
CA THR A 245 -2.86 0.67 7.47
C THR A 245 -1.88 1.63 6.80
N ILE A 246 -0.58 1.36 6.89
CA ILE A 246 0.43 2.11 6.13
C ILE A 246 0.91 1.30 4.92
N GLU A 247 0.83 1.94 3.75
CA GLU A 247 1.17 1.38 2.46
C GLU A 247 2.58 1.83 2.05
N MET A 248 3.48 0.89 1.88
CA MET A 248 4.85 1.17 1.43
C MET A 248 5.34 0.09 0.46
N GLY A 249 6.27 0.45 -0.39
CA GLY A 249 6.91 -0.47 -1.32
C GLY A 249 8.40 -0.59 -1.04
N ARG A 250 9.19 0.26 -1.68
CA ARG A 250 10.66 0.28 -1.62
C ARG A 250 11.24 0.33 -0.21
N PHE A 251 10.53 0.96 0.72
CA PHE A 251 10.95 1.09 2.11
C PHE A 251 11.17 -0.27 2.81
N TYR A 252 10.44 -1.32 2.41
CA TYR A 252 10.60 -2.67 2.98
C TYR A 252 11.88 -3.38 2.54
N SER A 253 12.39 -3.09 1.33
CA SER A 253 13.52 -3.81 0.73
C SER A 253 14.81 -2.99 0.67
N THR A 254 14.88 -1.86 1.37
CA THR A 254 16.10 -1.05 1.46
C THR A 254 17.24 -1.89 2.03
N GLU A 255 18.41 -1.85 1.39
CA GLU A 255 19.63 -2.61 1.73
C GLU A 255 19.51 -4.14 1.59
N CYS A 256 18.41 -4.65 1.02
CA CYS A 256 18.18 -6.09 0.89
C CYS A 256 18.49 -6.64 -0.51
N GLY A 257 18.94 -5.82 -1.45
CA GLY A 257 19.22 -6.19 -2.83
C GLY A 257 20.61 -5.80 -3.28
N ILE A 258 21.20 -6.62 -4.16
CA ILE A 258 22.48 -6.39 -4.80
C ILE A 258 22.32 -6.69 -6.28
N GLU A 259 22.89 -5.85 -7.15
CA GLU A 259 23.10 -6.16 -8.55
C GLU A 259 24.52 -6.68 -8.75
N SER A 260 24.64 -7.83 -9.44
CA SER A 260 25.95 -8.38 -9.84
C SER A 260 26.06 -8.32 -11.36
N ALA A 261 27.12 -7.68 -11.83
CA ALA A 261 27.45 -7.59 -13.26
C ALA A 261 28.94 -7.86 -13.50
N HIS A 262 29.26 -8.56 -14.61
CA HIS A 262 30.63 -8.64 -15.09
C HIS A 262 30.86 -7.57 -16.14
N PHE A 263 31.87 -6.76 -15.93
CA PHE A 263 32.41 -5.88 -16.97
C PHE A 263 33.48 -6.65 -17.72
N ASN A 264 33.26 -6.91 -19.00
CA ASN A 264 34.33 -7.35 -19.89
C ASN A 264 35.18 -6.11 -20.20
N CYS A 265 36.37 -6.02 -19.58
CA CYS A 265 37.40 -5.03 -19.93
C CYS A 265 38.17 -5.52 -21.16
#